data_4e592f0704d5c8958d133c93999b7d10
#
_entry.id   4e592f0704d5c8958d133c93999b7d10
#
_cell.length_a   1.000
_cell.length_b   1.000
_cell.length_c   1.000
_cell.angle_alpha   90.00
_cell.angle_beta   90.00
_cell.angle_gamma   90.00
#
_symmetry.space_group_name_H-M   'P 1'
#
loop_
_entity.id
_entity.type
_entity.pdbx_description
1 polymer ?
#
loop_
_entity_poly.entity_id
_entity_poly.type
_entity_poly.pdbx_seq_one_letter_code
_entity_poly.pdbx_strand_id
1 'polypeptide(L)'
;MRIAMISEHASPLAVLGGEDAGGQNTHVAELSAALAAAGHEVRVYTRRDAPDLPVTVRSPDGYDVVHVSAGPAEPVAKDALLPHMREFSAWLIERWRGGDWVPEVIHAHFWMSGLAALTAGRQTGVPVVQTYHALGTVKRRYQGVQDTSPARRVSYERELGRSVDRIVAQCRDEVGELVRMGVPRSRMTVVPSGVNLATFAPLGPAADREPGRARILTVGRLVERKGFQTVVRAMALVPDAECVVVGGPPEGLLETDPYARRLRALAESCGVAARVHLVGAVPREEMGRWYRSADLLVAAPWYEPFGLTPLEAMACGVPVVGTAVGGIRDTVVDGTTGDLVPARDPQALAAAIQGLLDDRIRRFAYATAARERARTRYSWAATAERLVEVYSEVAAVRRPTRVVA
;
A
#
# COMPACT_ATOMS: atom_id res chain seq x y z
N MET A 1 24.60 2.06 -3.00
CA MET A 1 24.46 1.43 -1.66
C MET A 1 23.97 0.03 -1.78
N ARG A 2 24.34 -0.85 -0.83
CA ARG A 2 23.76 -2.19 -0.67
C ARG A 2 22.62 -2.11 0.34
N ILE A 3 21.40 -2.39 -0.12
CA ILE A 3 20.16 -2.20 0.65
C ILE A 3 19.48 -3.55 0.86
N ALA A 4 19.26 -3.94 2.13
CA ALA A 4 18.46 -5.10 2.48
C ALA A 4 17.01 -4.68 2.79
N MET A 5 16.06 -5.06 1.94
CA MET A 5 14.63 -4.93 2.20
C MET A 5 14.14 -6.19 2.91
N ILE A 6 13.52 -6.06 4.07
CA ILE A 6 12.96 -7.20 4.81
C ILE A 6 11.43 -7.14 4.71
N SER A 7 10.84 -8.16 4.12
CA SER A 7 9.38 -8.29 3.97
C SER A 7 8.98 -9.76 4.13
N GLU A 8 8.84 -10.20 5.37
CA GLU A 8 8.73 -11.61 5.75
C GLU A 8 7.56 -12.34 5.10
N HIS A 9 6.40 -11.69 4.91
CA HIS A 9 5.19 -12.31 4.36
C HIS A 9 4.75 -11.73 3.01
N ALA A 10 5.21 -10.53 2.65
CA ALA A 10 4.78 -9.85 1.44
C ALA A 10 5.90 -9.91 0.38
N SER A 11 6.02 -11.07 -0.27
CA SER A 11 6.97 -11.26 -1.36
C SER A 11 6.68 -10.31 -2.53
N PRO A 12 7.69 -9.64 -3.11
CA PRO A 12 7.50 -8.81 -4.29
C PRO A 12 7.19 -9.63 -5.55
N LEU A 13 7.40 -10.95 -5.51
CA LEU A 13 7.09 -11.87 -6.60
C LEU A 13 5.66 -12.42 -6.53
N ALA A 14 4.91 -12.13 -5.47
CA ALA A 14 3.55 -12.64 -5.29
C ALA A 14 2.60 -12.05 -6.35
N VAL A 15 1.78 -12.92 -6.94
CA VAL A 15 0.70 -12.51 -7.85
C VAL A 15 -0.36 -11.75 -7.05
N LEU A 16 -0.68 -10.53 -7.49
CA LEU A 16 -1.69 -9.69 -6.84
C LEU A 16 -3.09 -10.32 -6.97
N GLY A 17 -3.84 -10.32 -5.87
CA GLY A 17 -5.19 -10.92 -5.82
C GLY A 17 -5.30 -12.08 -4.82
N GLY A 18 -4.19 -12.63 -4.34
CA GLY A 18 -4.18 -13.60 -3.24
C GLY A 18 -4.57 -12.98 -1.91
N GLU A 19 -4.90 -13.82 -0.93
CA GLU A 19 -5.44 -13.43 0.39
C GLU A 19 -4.54 -12.45 1.15
N ASP A 20 -3.21 -12.59 1.03
CA ASP A 20 -2.19 -11.70 1.63
C ASP A 20 -1.46 -10.80 0.61
N ALA A 21 -1.79 -10.88 -0.70
CA ALA A 21 -1.21 -10.00 -1.70
C ALA A 21 -1.92 -8.64 -1.73
N GLY A 22 -1.18 -7.57 -1.47
CA GLY A 22 -1.78 -6.24 -1.34
C GLY A 22 -0.78 -5.09 -1.49
N GLY A 23 -1.13 -3.93 -0.95
CA GLY A 23 -0.35 -2.71 -1.09
C GLY A 23 1.11 -2.80 -0.62
N GLN A 24 1.42 -3.66 0.36
CA GLN A 24 2.81 -3.87 0.80
C GLN A 24 3.63 -4.60 -0.26
N ASN A 25 3.11 -5.66 -0.88
CA ASN A 25 3.79 -6.38 -1.95
C ASN A 25 4.16 -5.43 -3.11
N THR A 26 3.17 -4.65 -3.56
CA THR A 26 3.37 -3.61 -4.58
C THR A 26 4.41 -2.58 -4.15
N HIS A 27 4.31 -2.08 -2.92
CA HIS A 27 5.26 -1.09 -2.39
C HIS A 27 6.69 -1.61 -2.39
N VAL A 28 6.91 -2.83 -1.89
CA VAL A 28 8.25 -3.44 -1.82
C VAL A 28 8.80 -3.70 -3.22
N ALA A 29 7.99 -4.23 -4.14
CA ALA A 29 8.39 -4.49 -5.52
C ALA A 29 8.80 -3.20 -6.25
N GLU A 30 7.91 -2.23 -6.31
CA GLU A 30 8.12 -0.97 -7.03
C GLU A 30 9.25 -0.12 -6.44
N LEU A 31 9.35 -0.07 -5.10
CA LEU A 31 10.44 0.63 -4.42
C LEU A 31 11.78 -0.04 -4.72
N SER A 32 11.85 -1.38 -4.66
CA SER A 32 13.07 -2.11 -4.96
C SER A 32 13.52 -1.91 -6.40
N ALA A 33 12.57 -1.91 -7.35
CA ALA A 33 12.83 -1.59 -8.75
C ALA A 33 13.36 -0.16 -8.94
N ALA A 34 12.74 0.83 -8.29
CA ALA A 34 13.16 2.23 -8.39
C ALA A 34 14.57 2.45 -7.80
N LEU A 35 14.88 1.82 -6.66
CA LEU A 35 16.22 1.88 -6.06
C LEU A 35 17.27 1.17 -6.93
N ALA A 36 16.92 0.03 -7.54
CA ALA A 36 17.81 -0.67 -8.47
C ALA A 36 18.07 0.16 -9.73
N ALA A 37 17.03 0.79 -10.28
CA ALA A 37 17.14 1.71 -11.42
C ALA A 37 18.00 2.95 -11.10
N ALA A 38 18.02 3.39 -9.83
CA ALA A 38 18.91 4.44 -9.34
C ALA A 38 20.36 3.98 -9.07
N GLY A 39 20.72 2.75 -9.43
CA GLY A 39 22.08 2.19 -9.32
C GLY A 39 22.43 1.62 -7.94
N HIS A 40 21.44 1.30 -7.11
CA HIS A 40 21.67 0.64 -5.82
C HIS A 40 21.58 -0.89 -5.96
N GLU A 41 22.36 -1.62 -5.16
CA GLU A 41 22.22 -3.07 -5.04
C GLU A 41 21.15 -3.38 -3.99
N VAL A 42 20.01 -3.91 -4.46
CA VAL A 42 18.86 -4.21 -3.60
C VAL A 42 18.64 -5.71 -3.51
N ARG A 43 18.51 -6.22 -2.28
CA ARG A 43 18.06 -7.58 -1.98
C ARG A 43 16.84 -7.55 -1.09
N VAL A 44 15.76 -8.19 -1.55
CA VAL A 44 14.52 -8.36 -0.79
C VAL A 44 14.54 -9.71 -0.11
N TYR A 45 14.48 -9.74 1.20
CA TYR A 45 14.43 -10.97 1.99
C TYR A 45 13.00 -11.27 2.39
N THR A 46 12.49 -12.41 1.96
CA THR A 46 11.14 -12.89 2.26
C THR A 46 11.22 -14.34 2.74
N ARG A 47 10.22 -14.81 3.48
CA ARG A 47 10.22 -16.18 3.96
C ARG A 47 10.01 -17.17 2.81
N ARG A 48 10.72 -18.28 2.84
CA ARG A 48 10.48 -19.43 1.95
C ARG A 48 9.15 -20.07 2.32
N ASP A 49 8.21 -20.09 1.40
CA ASP A 49 6.85 -20.63 1.58
C ASP A 49 6.53 -21.82 0.68
N ALA A 50 7.51 -22.31 -0.09
CA ALA A 50 7.45 -23.56 -0.82
C ALA A 50 8.85 -24.23 -0.86
N PRO A 51 8.92 -25.57 -0.82
CA PRO A 51 10.20 -26.30 -0.70
C PRO A 51 11.08 -26.20 -1.96
N ASP A 52 10.48 -26.04 -3.11
CA ASP A 52 11.11 -25.97 -4.43
C ASP A 52 11.60 -24.57 -4.82
N LEU A 53 11.30 -23.54 -4.03
CA LEU A 53 11.76 -22.19 -4.31
C LEU A 53 13.29 -22.12 -4.25
N PRO A 54 13.96 -21.50 -5.24
CA PRO A 54 15.39 -21.25 -5.20
C PRO A 54 15.75 -20.28 -4.07
N VAL A 55 16.98 -20.34 -3.55
CA VAL A 55 17.43 -19.43 -2.48
C VAL A 55 17.37 -17.99 -2.95
N THR A 56 17.71 -17.72 -4.20
CA THR A 56 17.71 -16.36 -4.78
C THR A 56 17.09 -16.38 -6.16
N VAL A 57 16.21 -15.39 -6.42
CA VAL A 57 15.61 -15.13 -7.73
C VAL A 57 15.98 -13.71 -8.15
N ARG A 58 16.52 -13.56 -9.35
CA ARG A 58 16.74 -12.24 -9.97
C ARG A 58 15.44 -11.71 -10.54
N SER A 59 14.97 -10.57 -10.05
CA SER A 59 13.83 -9.86 -10.65
C SER A 59 14.24 -9.26 -12.01
N PRO A 60 13.33 -9.25 -13.01
CA PRO A 60 13.56 -8.50 -14.25
C PRO A 60 13.79 -7.01 -14.02
N ASP A 61 13.29 -6.46 -12.92
CA ASP A 61 13.44 -5.05 -12.53
C ASP A 61 14.78 -4.73 -11.84
N GLY A 62 15.73 -5.67 -11.85
CA GLY A 62 17.12 -5.41 -11.45
C GLY A 62 17.43 -5.53 -9.95
N TYR A 63 16.59 -6.16 -9.14
CA TYR A 63 16.88 -6.51 -7.74
C TYR A 63 16.83 -8.02 -7.50
N ASP A 64 17.38 -8.49 -6.39
CA ASP A 64 17.32 -9.89 -6.00
C ASP A 64 16.25 -10.15 -4.95
N VAL A 65 15.55 -11.27 -5.05
CA VAL A 65 14.65 -11.79 -4.01
C VAL A 65 15.29 -13.01 -3.37
N VAL A 66 15.47 -12.97 -2.06
CA VAL A 66 16.14 -14.03 -1.29
C VAL A 66 15.13 -14.71 -0.39
N HIS A 67 14.94 -16.01 -0.58
CA HIS A 67 14.02 -16.82 0.21
C HIS A 67 14.70 -17.33 1.48
N VAL A 68 14.29 -16.80 2.62
CA VAL A 68 14.82 -17.09 3.94
C VAL A 68 14.15 -18.34 4.51
N SER A 69 14.93 -19.34 4.90
CA SER A 69 14.44 -20.53 5.59
C SER A 69 14.17 -20.15 7.06
N ALA A 70 12.89 -19.97 7.38
CA ALA A 70 12.41 -19.65 8.73
C ALA A 70 11.03 -20.31 8.93
N GLY A 71 10.96 -21.32 9.78
CA GLY A 71 9.80 -22.20 9.91
C GLY A 71 9.60 -23.14 8.71
N PRO A 72 8.42 -23.74 8.57
CA PRO A 72 8.13 -24.71 7.51
C PRO A 72 8.12 -24.03 6.13
N ALA A 73 8.57 -24.77 5.09
CA ALA A 73 8.55 -24.30 3.71
C ALA A 73 7.15 -24.49 3.08
N GLU A 74 6.15 -23.86 3.66
CA GLU A 74 4.75 -23.88 3.23
C GLU A 74 4.08 -22.54 3.53
N PRO A 75 2.92 -22.20 2.93
CA PRO A 75 2.16 -21.02 3.28
C PRO A 75 1.75 -21.04 4.76
N VAL A 76 2.06 -19.97 5.48
CA VAL A 76 1.67 -19.76 6.88
C VAL A 76 0.90 -18.46 6.98
N ALA A 77 -0.25 -18.49 7.66
CA ALA A 77 -1.06 -17.30 7.89
C ALA A 77 -0.22 -16.18 8.54
N LYS A 78 -0.34 -14.97 8.05
CA LYS A 78 0.48 -13.82 8.48
C LYS A 78 0.55 -13.66 10.00
N ASP A 79 -0.59 -13.72 10.69
CA ASP A 79 -0.64 -13.52 12.14
C ASP A 79 0.01 -14.68 12.95
N ALA A 80 0.34 -15.82 12.28
CA ALA A 80 1.05 -16.96 12.85
C ALA A 80 2.58 -16.94 12.62
N LEU A 81 3.11 -15.95 11.90
CA LEU A 81 4.54 -15.90 11.53
C LEU A 81 5.48 -15.43 12.66
N LEU A 82 4.96 -14.82 13.71
CA LEU A 82 5.77 -14.26 14.80
C LEU A 82 6.80 -15.25 15.41
N PRO A 83 6.48 -16.52 15.68
CA PRO A 83 7.44 -17.49 16.21
C PRO A 83 8.67 -17.71 15.32
N HIS A 84 8.53 -17.59 14.01
CA HIS A 84 9.59 -17.82 13.03
C HIS A 84 10.54 -16.63 12.85
N MET A 85 10.26 -15.48 13.46
CA MET A 85 11.10 -14.27 13.31
C MET A 85 12.49 -14.40 13.96
N ARG A 86 12.63 -15.28 14.95
CA ARG A 86 13.94 -15.62 15.54
C ARG A 86 14.82 -16.37 14.54
N GLU A 87 14.28 -17.37 13.88
CA GLU A 87 14.99 -18.13 12.83
C GLU A 87 15.32 -17.21 11.63
N PHE A 88 14.36 -16.35 11.24
CA PHE A 88 14.56 -15.38 10.17
C PHE A 88 15.74 -14.45 10.48
N SER A 89 15.81 -13.90 11.70
CA SER A 89 16.92 -13.04 12.10
C SER A 89 18.26 -13.80 12.18
N ALA A 90 18.27 -15.03 12.69
CA ALA A 90 19.48 -15.85 12.76
C ALA A 90 20.05 -16.15 11.36
N TRP A 91 19.18 -16.49 10.41
CA TRP A 91 19.57 -16.70 9.01
C TRP A 91 20.21 -15.46 8.39
N LEU A 92 19.63 -14.26 8.60
CA LEU A 92 20.19 -13.01 8.11
C LEU A 92 21.59 -12.73 8.71
N ILE A 93 21.74 -12.93 10.03
CA ILE A 93 23.00 -12.70 10.75
C ILE A 93 24.09 -13.61 10.21
N GLU A 94 23.83 -14.89 10.07
CA GLU A 94 24.76 -15.88 9.52
C GLU A 94 25.19 -15.50 8.10
N ARG A 95 24.23 -15.17 7.24
CA ARG A 95 24.48 -14.83 5.85
C ARG A 95 25.31 -13.56 5.68
N TRP A 96 25.09 -12.55 6.53
CA TRP A 96 25.79 -11.28 6.44
C TRP A 96 27.17 -11.30 7.13
N ARG A 97 27.38 -12.12 8.17
CA ARG A 97 28.68 -12.27 8.82
C ARG A 97 29.69 -13.06 7.99
N GLY A 98 29.23 -14.05 7.27
CA GLY A 98 30.11 -14.95 6.50
C GLY A 98 30.07 -14.75 4.97
N GLY A 99 29.26 -13.79 4.48
CA GLY A 99 29.02 -13.61 3.05
C GLY A 99 29.75 -12.45 2.42
N ASP A 100 29.90 -12.48 1.11
CA ASP A 100 30.51 -11.42 0.30
C ASP A 100 29.63 -10.16 0.19
N TRP A 101 28.35 -10.26 0.60
CA TRP A 101 27.40 -9.17 0.53
C TRP A 101 26.85 -8.82 1.92
N VAL A 102 27.25 -7.66 2.43
CA VAL A 102 26.75 -7.11 3.69
C VAL A 102 26.00 -5.82 3.35
N PRO A 103 24.75 -5.63 3.83
CA PRO A 103 24.02 -4.40 3.59
C PRO A 103 24.64 -3.21 4.32
N GLU A 104 24.49 -2.02 3.74
CA GLU A 104 24.83 -0.74 4.39
C GLU A 104 23.64 -0.19 5.18
N VAL A 105 22.41 -0.64 4.85
CA VAL A 105 21.17 -0.31 5.54
C VAL A 105 20.17 -1.46 5.43
N ILE A 106 19.38 -1.66 6.47
CA ILE A 106 18.24 -2.58 6.49
C ILE A 106 16.97 -1.72 6.50
N HIS A 107 16.06 -1.94 5.53
CA HIS A 107 14.74 -1.35 5.56
C HIS A 107 13.68 -2.45 5.77
N ALA A 108 13.06 -2.44 6.92
CA ALA A 108 12.05 -3.43 7.28
C ALA A 108 10.63 -2.93 7.00
N HIS A 109 9.84 -3.78 6.39
CA HIS A 109 8.46 -3.54 6.01
C HIS A 109 7.53 -4.42 6.83
N PHE A 110 6.68 -3.82 7.64
CA PHE A 110 5.84 -4.44 8.64
C PHE A 110 6.57 -4.74 9.97
N TRP A 111 5.80 -4.88 11.06
CA TRP A 111 6.36 -4.95 12.41
C TRP A 111 7.17 -6.22 12.69
N MET A 112 6.77 -7.38 12.14
CA MET A 112 7.51 -8.63 12.30
C MET A 112 8.84 -8.62 11.59
N SER A 113 8.90 -8.12 10.34
CA SER A 113 10.15 -7.81 9.65
C SER A 113 11.03 -6.89 10.48
N GLY A 114 10.43 -5.88 11.12
CA GLY A 114 11.13 -4.95 11.99
C GLY A 114 11.80 -5.61 13.18
N LEU A 115 11.13 -6.57 13.83
CA LEU A 115 11.72 -7.33 14.96
C LEU A 115 12.93 -8.15 14.50
N ALA A 116 12.80 -8.86 13.37
CA ALA A 116 13.91 -9.62 12.79
C ALA A 116 15.07 -8.71 12.36
N ALA A 117 14.76 -7.60 11.69
CA ALA A 117 15.73 -6.61 11.25
C ALA A 117 16.47 -5.94 12.41
N LEU A 118 15.76 -5.56 13.49
CA LEU A 118 16.37 -4.96 14.67
C LEU A 118 17.36 -5.92 15.35
N THR A 119 17.02 -7.20 15.44
CA THR A 119 17.91 -8.23 15.98
C THR A 119 19.14 -8.40 15.10
N ALA A 120 18.97 -8.50 13.78
CA ALA A 120 20.08 -8.63 12.84
C ALA A 120 20.97 -7.36 12.83
N GLY A 121 20.37 -6.17 12.81
CA GLY A 121 21.10 -4.90 12.81
C GLY A 121 21.95 -4.70 14.07
N ARG A 122 21.44 -5.10 15.26
CA ARG A 122 22.23 -5.05 16.51
C ARG A 122 23.44 -5.99 16.48
N GLN A 123 23.30 -7.15 15.84
CA GLN A 123 24.36 -8.16 15.77
C GLN A 123 25.41 -7.88 14.68
N THR A 124 25.05 -7.12 13.65
CA THR A 124 25.91 -6.83 12.49
C THR A 124 26.40 -5.38 12.44
N GLY A 125 25.85 -4.50 13.29
CA GLY A 125 26.16 -3.06 13.27
C GLY A 125 25.45 -2.27 12.16
N VAL A 126 24.61 -2.93 11.35
CA VAL A 126 23.90 -2.29 10.24
C VAL A 126 22.69 -1.49 10.74
N PRO A 127 22.51 -0.22 10.32
CA PRO A 127 21.37 0.59 10.73
C PRO A 127 20.04 0.06 10.17
N VAL A 128 18.95 0.28 10.95
CA VAL A 128 17.63 -0.22 10.64
C VAL A 128 16.64 0.92 10.44
N VAL A 129 15.98 0.92 9.29
CA VAL A 129 14.86 1.79 8.94
C VAL A 129 13.58 0.95 8.96
N GLN A 130 12.48 1.51 9.45
CA GLN A 130 11.19 0.81 9.59
C GLN A 130 10.06 1.52 8.87
N THR A 131 9.30 0.80 8.04
CA THR A 131 7.97 1.18 7.54
C THR A 131 6.92 0.18 8.05
N TYR A 132 5.85 0.67 8.71
CA TYR A 132 4.87 -0.22 9.34
C TYR A 132 3.81 -0.75 8.38
N HIS A 133 3.45 -0.01 7.34
CA HIS A 133 2.34 -0.28 6.39
C HIS A 133 0.94 -0.37 7.04
N ALA A 134 0.84 -0.86 8.26
CA ALA A 134 -0.39 -0.92 9.04
C ALA A 134 -0.04 -1.02 10.53
N LEU A 135 -0.65 -0.17 11.36
CA LEU A 135 -0.46 -0.17 12.80
C LEU A 135 -1.54 -1.00 13.52
N GLY A 136 -1.11 -1.76 14.53
CA GLY A 136 -1.99 -2.59 15.36
C GLY A 136 -3.03 -1.77 16.12
N THR A 137 -2.69 -0.56 16.59
CA THR A 137 -3.64 0.35 17.24
C THR A 137 -4.81 0.70 16.32
N VAL A 138 -4.51 0.97 15.06
CA VAL A 138 -5.49 1.31 14.03
C VAL A 138 -6.31 0.08 13.64
N LYS A 139 -5.65 -1.08 13.38
CA LYS A 139 -6.34 -2.33 13.06
C LYS A 139 -7.34 -2.68 14.17
N ARG A 140 -6.91 -2.62 15.44
CA ARG A 140 -7.76 -2.90 16.60
C ARG A 140 -8.94 -1.94 16.71
N ARG A 141 -8.73 -0.63 16.46
CA ARG A 141 -9.80 0.38 16.49
C ARG A 141 -10.90 0.10 15.48
N TYR A 142 -10.56 -0.36 14.27
CA TYR A 142 -11.52 -0.56 13.18
C TYR A 142 -12.06 -1.98 13.05
N GLN A 143 -11.32 -3.00 13.51
CA GLN A 143 -11.74 -4.39 13.44
C GLN A 143 -12.27 -4.95 14.76
N GLY A 144 -11.91 -4.32 15.89
CA GLY A 144 -12.39 -4.74 17.22
C GLY A 144 -12.10 -6.22 17.49
N VAL A 145 -13.13 -6.97 17.78
CA VAL A 145 -13.06 -8.42 18.08
C VAL A 145 -12.64 -9.28 16.87
N GLN A 146 -12.70 -8.75 15.67
CA GLN A 146 -12.26 -9.45 14.45
C GLN A 146 -10.75 -9.29 14.20
N ASP A 147 -10.03 -8.54 15.04
CA ASP A 147 -8.58 -8.41 14.93
C ASP A 147 -7.88 -9.68 15.41
N THR A 148 -7.35 -10.46 14.47
CA THR A 148 -6.61 -11.72 14.70
C THR A 148 -5.15 -11.51 15.12
N SER A 149 -4.69 -10.27 15.18
CA SER A 149 -3.29 -9.95 15.50
C SER A 149 -2.94 -10.40 16.95
N PRO A 150 -1.69 -10.81 17.19
CA PRO A 150 -1.23 -11.15 18.53
C PRO A 150 -1.50 -10.01 19.54
N ALA A 151 -1.96 -10.32 20.74
CA ALA A 151 -2.33 -9.34 21.76
C ALA A 151 -1.21 -8.32 22.06
N ARG A 152 0.05 -8.76 22.00
CA ARG A 152 1.25 -7.94 22.26
C ARG A 152 1.72 -7.12 21.06
N ARG A 153 1.07 -7.19 19.89
CA ARG A 153 1.48 -6.48 18.66
C ARG A 153 1.75 -4.99 18.92
N VAL A 154 0.83 -4.29 19.57
CA VAL A 154 0.97 -2.84 19.85
C VAL A 154 2.20 -2.54 20.72
N SER A 155 2.52 -3.41 21.70
CA SER A 155 3.73 -3.28 22.51
C SER A 155 4.98 -3.47 21.68
N TYR A 156 5.02 -4.48 20.82
CA TYR A 156 6.14 -4.71 19.91
C TYR A 156 6.35 -3.54 18.94
N GLU A 157 5.29 -3.02 18.34
CA GLU A 157 5.37 -1.86 17.45
C GLU A 157 5.91 -0.62 18.17
N ARG A 158 5.49 -0.37 19.42
CA ARG A 158 6.02 0.72 20.24
C ARG A 158 7.49 0.57 20.56
N GLU A 159 7.91 -0.61 21.02
CA GLU A 159 9.30 -0.90 21.36
C GLU A 159 10.20 -0.82 20.11
N LEU A 160 9.74 -1.36 18.99
CA LEU A 160 10.41 -1.28 17.71
C LEU A 160 10.62 0.18 17.29
N GLY A 161 9.56 0.99 17.33
CA GLY A 161 9.64 2.40 16.94
C GLY A 161 10.57 3.24 17.82
N ARG A 162 10.80 2.83 19.08
CA ARG A 162 11.77 3.47 19.98
C ARG A 162 13.20 2.97 19.77
N SER A 163 13.37 1.85 19.08
CA SER A 163 14.65 1.14 19.00
C SER A 163 15.33 1.23 17.64
N VAL A 164 14.59 1.37 16.54
CA VAL A 164 15.14 1.51 15.18
C VAL A 164 15.82 2.86 14.99
N ASP A 165 16.71 2.97 14.03
CA ASP A 165 17.44 4.20 13.76
C ASP A 165 16.54 5.28 13.15
N ARG A 166 15.61 4.88 12.27
CA ARG A 166 14.61 5.79 11.66
C ARG A 166 13.32 5.06 11.32
N ILE A 167 12.19 5.76 11.42
CA ILE A 167 10.91 5.32 10.92
C ILE A 167 10.57 6.15 9.69
N VAL A 168 10.18 5.46 8.63
CA VAL A 168 9.59 6.04 7.44
C VAL A 168 8.09 5.85 7.52
N ALA A 169 7.38 6.91 7.88
CA ALA A 169 5.92 6.97 7.87
C ALA A 169 5.43 7.33 6.47
N GLN A 170 4.36 6.69 6.01
CA GLN A 170 3.82 6.91 4.67
C GLN A 170 2.91 8.14 4.59
N CYS A 171 2.35 8.61 5.72
CA CYS A 171 1.49 9.78 5.80
C CYS A 171 1.56 10.45 7.17
N ARG A 172 1.00 11.67 7.27
CA ARG A 172 0.96 12.43 8.53
C ARG A 172 0.07 11.77 9.60
N ASP A 173 -0.98 11.10 9.19
CA ASP A 173 -1.88 10.38 10.11
C ASP A 173 -1.13 9.25 10.83
N GLU A 174 -0.30 8.48 10.11
CA GLU A 174 0.57 7.46 10.69
C GLU A 174 1.54 8.04 11.73
N VAL A 175 2.13 9.21 11.44
CA VAL A 175 2.97 9.94 12.41
C VAL A 175 2.18 10.26 13.68
N GLY A 176 0.96 10.75 13.54
CA GLY A 176 0.08 11.04 14.67
C GLY A 176 -0.24 9.81 15.51
N GLU A 177 -0.49 8.65 14.88
CA GLU A 177 -0.71 7.38 15.58
C GLU A 177 0.55 6.92 16.33
N LEU A 178 1.71 6.97 15.71
CA LEU A 178 2.97 6.59 16.33
C LEU A 178 3.33 7.51 17.53
N VAL A 179 3.07 8.81 17.43
CA VAL A 179 3.25 9.74 18.56
C VAL A 179 2.31 9.39 19.70
N ARG A 180 1.03 9.09 19.43
CA ARG A 180 0.08 8.62 20.46
C ARG A 180 0.51 7.29 21.11
N MET A 181 1.24 6.46 20.37
CA MET A 181 1.87 5.24 20.92
C MET A 181 3.12 5.54 21.77
N GLY A 182 3.59 6.79 21.83
CA GLY A 182 4.76 7.22 22.60
C GLY A 182 6.08 7.00 21.87
N VAL A 183 6.06 6.97 20.53
CA VAL A 183 7.27 6.98 19.71
C VAL A 183 7.69 8.44 19.45
N PRO A 184 8.97 8.82 19.65
CA PRO A 184 9.42 10.19 19.46
C PRO A 184 9.29 10.67 18.01
N ARG A 185 8.70 11.85 17.81
CA ARG A 185 8.53 12.46 16.47
C ARG A 185 9.86 12.64 15.72
N SER A 186 10.94 12.91 16.45
CA SER A 186 12.29 13.09 15.89
C SER A 186 12.85 11.84 15.19
N ARG A 187 12.29 10.66 15.45
CA ARG A 187 12.69 9.42 14.79
C ARG A 187 11.94 9.15 13.48
N MET A 188 11.01 10.04 13.08
CA MET A 188 10.11 9.82 11.96
C MET A 188 10.39 10.78 10.82
N THR A 189 10.44 10.25 9.62
CA THR A 189 10.43 11.01 8.36
C THR A 189 9.22 10.57 7.55
N VAL A 190 8.51 11.50 6.93
CA VAL A 190 7.37 11.17 6.06
C VAL A 190 7.89 11.02 4.63
N VAL A 191 7.85 9.78 4.13
CA VAL A 191 8.11 9.47 2.72
C VAL A 191 6.94 8.65 2.20
N PRO A 192 6.09 9.25 1.35
CA PRO A 192 4.93 8.55 0.81
C PRO A 192 5.34 7.46 -0.18
N SER A 193 4.47 6.48 -0.38
CA SER A 193 4.62 5.52 -1.50
C SER A 193 4.51 6.23 -2.83
N GLY A 194 5.05 5.58 -3.86
CA GLY A 194 4.95 6.06 -5.23
C GLY A 194 3.78 5.47 -6.01
N VAL A 195 3.66 5.93 -7.25
CA VAL A 195 2.82 5.36 -8.29
C VAL A 195 3.66 5.11 -9.55
N ASN A 196 3.40 4.01 -10.24
CA ASN A 196 4.08 3.67 -11.48
C ASN A 196 3.47 4.50 -12.64
N LEU A 197 4.19 5.52 -13.09
CA LEU A 197 3.72 6.45 -14.13
C LEU A 197 3.77 5.85 -15.55
N ALA A 198 4.42 4.69 -15.75
CA ALA A 198 4.38 3.98 -17.01
C ALA A 198 3.10 3.15 -17.14
N THR A 199 2.70 2.48 -16.06
CA THR A 199 1.44 1.70 -16.00
C THR A 199 0.22 2.61 -15.90
N PHE A 200 0.31 3.65 -15.06
CA PHE A 200 -0.78 4.60 -14.78
C PHE A 200 -0.49 5.94 -15.45
N ALA A 201 -0.96 6.08 -16.68
CA ALA A 201 -0.82 7.27 -17.51
C ALA A 201 -2.17 7.64 -18.11
N PRO A 202 -2.41 8.92 -18.46
CA PRO A 202 -3.69 9.37 -19.02
C PRO A 202 -3.91 8.88 -20.45
N LEU A 203 -2.86 8.50 -21.15
CA LEU A 203 -2.91 8.00 -22.52
C LEU A 203 -2.84 6.48 -22.54
N GLY A 204 -3.60 5.86 -23.43
CA GLY A 204 -3.65 4.42 -23.64
C GLY A 204 -5.08 3.89 -23.76
N PRO A 205 -5.26 2.58 -23.92
CA PRO A 205 -6.59 1.99 -24.05
C PRO A 205 -7.41 2.19 -22.76
N ALA A 206 -8.72 2.41 -22.93
CA ALA A 206 -9.70 2.42 -21.85
C ALA A 206 -10.49 1.11 -21.86
N ALA A 207 -11.09 0.74 -20.72
CA ALA A 207 -12.05 -0.35 -20.67
C ALA A 207 -13.36 0.08 -21.34
N ASP A 208 -14.06 -0.88 -21.96
CA ASP A 208 -15.32 -0.64 -22.61
C ASP A 208 -16.37 -0.10 -21.63
N ARG A 209 -17.19 0.83 -22.09
CA ARG A 209 -18.26 1.44 -21.31
C ARG A 209 -19.50 1.69 -22.16
N GLU A 210 -20.65 1.73 -21.53
CA GLU A 210 -21.87 2.14 -22.21
C GLU A 210 -21.84 3.64 -22.52
N PRO A 211 -22.16 4.05 -23.73
CA PRO A 211 -22.24 5.46 -24.09
C PRO A 211 -23.31 6.22 -23.30
N GLY A 212 -23.02 7.47 -22.98
CA GLY A 212 -24.02 8.40 -22.42
C GLY A 212 -24.23 8.35 -20.91
N ARG A 213 -23.59 7.40 -20.20
CA ARG A 213 -23.66 7.34 -18.75
C ARG A 213 -22.30 7.63 -18.12
N ALA A 214 -22.27 8.44 -17.06
CA ALA A 214 -21.03 8.70 -16.31
C ALA A 214 -20.58 7.43 -15.57
N ARG A 215 -19.27 7.15 -15.61
CA ARG A 215 -18.68 5.99 -14.90
C ARG A 215 -17.97 6.41 -13.64
N ILE A 216 -18.43 5.88 -12.53
CA ILE A 216 -17.75 5.92 -11.24
C ILE A 216 -16.98 4.62 -11.06
N LEU A 217 -15.68 4.72 -10.85
CA LEU A 217 -14.83 3.57 -10.54
C LEU A 217 -14.57 3.50 -9.04
N THR A 218 -14.61 2.32 -8.46
CA THR A 218 -14.12 2.06 -7.10
C THR A 218 -13.28 0.80 -7.10
N VAL A 219 -12.09 0.84 -6.47
CA VAL A 219 -11.07 -0.20 -6.58
C VAL A 219 -10.60 -0.69 -5.22
N GLY A 220 -10.49 -2.00 -5.05
CA GLY A 220 -9.89 -2.58 -3.86
C GLY A 220 -10.40 -3.98 -3.54
N ARG A 221 -9.80 -4.60 -2.51
CA ARG A 221 -10.27 -5.89 -2.00
C ARG A 221 -11.69 -5.76 -1.46
N LEU A 222 -12.53 -6.76 -1.71
CA LEU A 222 -13.91 -6.80 -1.23
C LEU A 222 -13.98 -7.09 0.28
N VAL A 223 -13.66 -6.06 1.07
CA VAL A 223 -13.72 -6.08 2.54
C VAL A 223 -14.41 -4.83 3.09
N GLU A 224 -15.06 -4.95 4.24
CA GLU A 224 -15.92 -3.89 4.80
C GLU A 224 -15.22 -2.53 4.95
N ARG A 225 -13.96 -2.55 5.43
CA ARG A 225 -13.20 -1.32 5.64
C ARG A 225 -12.97 -0.48 4.36
N LYS A 226 -13.10 -1.07 3.17
CA LYS A 226 -13.01 -0.36 1.89
C LYS A 226 -14.25 0.46 1.55
N GLY A 227 -15.35 0.28 2.30
CA GLY A 227 -16.51 1.14 2.26
C GLY A 227 -17.39 1.02 1.02
N PHE A 228 -17.29 -0.07 0.24
CA PHE A 228 -18.12 -0.28 -0.95
C PHE A 228 -19.62 -0.16 -0.67
N GLN A 229 -20.08 -0.56 0.53
CA GLN A 229 -21.46 -0.39 0.94
C GLN A 229 -21.89 1.09 0.99
N THR A 230 -20.98 1.99 1.38
CA THR A 230 -21.24 3.44 1.37
C THR A 230 -21.40 3.93 -0.07
N VAL A 231 -20.53 3.42 -0.98
CA VAL A 231 -20.62 3.75 -2.41
C VAL A 231 -21.95 3.27 -3.00
N VAL A 232 -22.34 2.02 -2.76
CA VAL A 232 -23.61 1.46 -3.26
C VAL A 232 -24.82 2.28 -2.78
N ARG A 233 -24.84 2.70 -1.50
CA ARG A 233 -25.90 3.57 -0.98
C ARG A 233 -25.88 4.96 -1.62
N ALA A 234 -24.72 5.53 -1.87
CA ALA A 234 -24.59 6.82 -2.55
C ALA A 234 -25.13 6.76 -3.98
N MET A 235 -24.97 5.64 -4.68
CA MET A 235 -25.49 5.45 -6.04
C MET A 235 -27.01 5.58 -6.15
N ALA A 236 -27.75 5.35 -5.09
CA ALA A 236 -29.20 5.58 -5.07
C ALA A 236 -29.56 7.08 -5.23
N LEU A 237 -28.63 7.96 -4.87
CA LEU A 237 -28.76 9.43 -4.94
C LEU A 237 -28.08 10.04 -6.17
N VAL A 238 -27.43 9.22 -7.01
CA VAL A 238 -26.76 9.62 -8.25
C VAL A 238 -27.36 8.84 -9.44
N PRO A 239 -28.47 9.31 -10.02
CA PRO A 239 -29.26 8.51 -10.97
C PRO A 239 -28.55 8.25 -12.31
N ASP A 240 -27.79 9.22 -12.82
CA ASP A 240 -27.26 9.23 -14.19
C ASP A 240 -25.83 8.63 -14.30
N ALA A 241 -25.41 7.85 -13.30
CA ALA A 241 -24.10 7.21 -13.29
C ALA A 241 -24.20 5.69 -13.12
N GLU A 242 -23.21 4.98 -13.63
CA GLU A 242 -22.90 3.61 -13.28
C GLU A 242 -21.72 3.54 -12.29
N CYS A 243 -21.68 2.51 -11.48
CA CYS A 243 -20.58 2.22 -10.57
C CYS A 243 -19.92 0.90 -10.93
N VAL A 244 -18.64 0.93 -11.24
CA VAL A 244 -17.84 -0.26 -11.51
C VAL A 244 -16.94 -0.53 -10.32
N VAL A 245 -17.06 -1.71 -9.73
CA VAL A 245 -16.28 -2.19 -8.59
C VAL A 245 -15.22 -3.17 -9.11
N VAL A 246 -13.96 -2.79 -9.05
CA VAL A 246 -12.83 -3.62 -9.49
C VAL A 246 -12.06 -4.14 -8.26
N GLY A 247 -11.83 -5.45 -8.23
CA GLY A 247 -11.08 -6.16 -7.20
C GLY A 247 -11.91 -7.20 -6.45
N GLY A 248 -11.29 -7.85 -5.50
CA GLY A 248 -11.87 -9.03 -4.83
C GLY A 248 -11.38 -10.34 -5.44
N PRO A 249 -12.16 -11.43 -5.37
CA PRO A 249 -11.81 -12.69 -6.02
C PRO A 249 -11.92 -12.57 -7.55
N PRO A 250 -11.38 -13.53 -8.32
CA PRO A 250 -11.62 -13.64 -9.75
C PRO A 250 -13.13 -13.62 -10.09
N GLU A 251 -13.47 -13.14 -11.28
CA GLU A 251 -14.87 -12.98 -11.72
C GLU A 251 -15.72 -14.24 -11.48
N GLY A 252 -15.19 -15.42 -11.86
CA GLY A 252 -15.89 -16.70 -11.70
C GLY A 252 -16.17 -17.12 -10.25
N LEU A 253 -15.57 -16.45 -9.26
CA LEU A 253 -15.78 -16.72 -7.83
C LEU A 253 -16.64 -15.65 -7.13
N LEU A 254 -17.06 -14.60 -7.84
CA LEU A 254 -17.90 -13.53 -7.27
C LEU A 254 -19.25 -14.02 -6.77
N GLU A 255 -19.83 -15.04 -7.44
CA GLU A 255 -21.12 -15.62 -7.05
C GLU A 255 -21.06 -16.33 -5.69
N THR A 256 -19.91 -16.88 -5.34
CA THR A 256 -19.70 -17.61 -4.09
C THR A 256 -19.11 -16.74 -2.99
N ASP A 257 -18.54 -15.58 -3.32
CA ASP A 257 -17.94 -14.68 -2.35
C ASP A 257 -18.99 -14.04 -1.42
N PRO A 258 -18.88 -14.21 -0.09
CA PRO A 258 -19.89 -13.71 0.84
C PRO A 258 -20.05 -12.19 0.83
N TYR A 259 -18.96 -11.43 0.57
CA TYR A 259 -19.03 -9.99 0.55
C TYR A 259 -19.61 -9.46 -0.76
N ALA A 260 -19.27 -10.07 -1.92
CA ALA A 260 -19.86 -9.76 -3.21
C ALA A 260 -21.38 -9.98 -3.19
N ARG A 261 -21.85 -11.11 -2.64
CA ARG A 261 -23.30 -11.38 -2.46
C ARG A 261 -23.98 -10.31 -1.61
N ARG A 262 -23.35 -9.90 -0.49
CA ARG A 262 -23.90 -8.82 0.35
C ARG A 262 -24.01 -7.49 -0.40
N LEU A 263 -23.00 -7.16 -1.24
CA LEU A 263 -23.03 -5.93 -2.04
C LEU A 263 -24.13 -5.97 -3.12
N ARG A 264 -24.36 -7.11 -3.77
CA ARG A 264 -25.44 -7.28 -4.73
C ARG A 264 -26.82 -7.14 -4.06
N ALA A 265 -27.04 -7.83 -2.94
CA ALA A 265 -28.28 -7.70 -2.18
C ALA A 265 -28.52 -6.26 -1.72
N LEU A 266 -27.46 -5.54 -1.32
CA LEU A 266 -27.55 -4.13 -0.99
C LEU A 266 -27.92 -3.28 -2.23
N ALA A 267 -27.32 -3.54 -3.39
CA ALA A 267 -27.61 -2.83 -4.62
C ALA A 267 -29.08 -3.06 -5.06
N GLU A 268 -29.60 -4.27 -4.91
CA GLU A 268 -31.00 -4.59 -5.12
C GLU A 268 -31.93 -3.81 -4.17
N SER A 269 -31.62 -3.84 -2.86
CA SER A 269 -32.40 -3.13 -1.85
C SER A 269 -32.40 -1.60 -2.02
N CYS A 270 -31.33 -1.05 -2.63
CA CYS A 270 -31.22 0.36 -2.97
C CYS A 270 -31.79 0.71 -4.36
N GLY A 271 -32.29 -0.26 -5.12
CA GLY A 271 -32.79 -0.04 -6.48
C GLY A 271 -31.74 0.33 -7.52
N VAL A 272 -30.47 -0.05 -7.30
CA VAL A 272 -29.34 0.32 -8.15
C VAL A 272 -28.62 -0.87 -8.79
N ALA A 273 -29.15 -2.08 -8.65
CA ALA A 273 -28.52 -3.31 -9.13
C ALA A 273 -28.13 -3.26 -10.62
N ALA A 274 -28.96 -2.65 -11.47
CA ALA A 274 -28.69 -2.50 -12.90
C ALA A 274 -27.54 -1.51 -13.22
N ARG A 275 -27.04 -0.79 -12.23
CA ARG A 275 -26.01 0.26 -12.40
C ARG A 275 -24.76 0.02 -11.51
N VAL A 276 -24.69 -1.09 -10.80
CA VAL A 276 -23.54 -1.45 -9.95
C VAL A 276 -22.96 -2.77 -10.45
N HIS A 277 -21.78 -2.72 -11.01
CA HIS A 277 -21.13 -3.84 -11.66
C HIS A 277 -19.89 -4.29 -10.91
N LEU A 278 -19.86 -5.55 -10.46
CA LEU A 278 -18.70 -6.16 -9.82
C LEU A 278 -17.90 -6.92 -10.90
N VAL A 279 -16.64 -6.49 -11.13
CA VAL A 279 -15.76 -7.07 -12.17
C VAL A 279 -14.91 -8.20 -11.62
N GLY A 280 -14.60 -8.18 -10.34
CA GLY A 280 -13.64 -9.09 -9.74
C GLY A 280 -12.19 -8.61 -9.88
N ALA A 281 -11.25 -9.52 -9.64
CA ALA A 281 -9.82 -9.25 -9.74
C ALA A 281 -9.40 -8.96 -11.19
N VAL A 282 -8.63 -7.92 -11.36
CA VAL A 282 -8.04 -7.50 -12.64
C VAL A 282 -6.52 -7.49 -12.51
N PRO A 283 -5.76 -8.02 -13.48
CA PRO A 283 -4.31 -7.92 -13.50
C PRO A 283 -3.83 -6.47 -13.38
N ARG A 284 -2.70 -6.26 -12.67
CA ARG A 284 -2.22 -4.90 -12.37
C ARG A 284 -1.90 -4.10 -13.65
N GLU A 285 -1.35 -4.74 -14.64
CA GLU A 285 -1.02 -4.17 -15.94
C GLU A 285 -2.25 -3.68 -16.71
N GLU A 286 -3.42 -4.26 -16.45
CA GLU A 286 -4.69 -3.85 -17.06
C GLU A 286 -5.42 -2.76 -16.26
N MET A 287 -5.04 -2.51 -15.02
CA MET A 287 -5.73 -1.55 -14.16
C MET A 287 -5.77 -0.13 -14.76
N GLY A 288 -4.72 0.27 -15.51
CA GLY A 288 -4.70 1.55 -16.21
C GLY A 288 -5.89 1.75 -17.17
N ARG A 289 -6.37 0.70 -17.81
CA ARG A 289 -7.55 0.75 -18.71
C ARG A 289 -8.84 1.09 -17.94
N TRP A 290 -8.99 0.51 -16.74
CA TRP A 290 -10.16 0.77 -15.90
C TRP A 290 -10.16 2.21 -15.39
N TYR A 291 -9.01 2.71 -14.90
CA TYR A 291 -8.93 4.12 -14.49
C TYR A 291 -9.25 5.06 -15.65
N ARG A 292 -8.65 4.88 -16.83
CA ARG A 292 -8.92 5.72 -18.01
C ARG A 292 -10.36 5.66 -18.51
N SER A 293 -11.11 4.62 -18.19
CA SER A 293 -12.54 4.53 -18.54
C SER A 293 -13.46 5.32 -17.63
N ALA A 294 -12.96 5.78 -16.47
CA ALA A 294 -13.76 6.41 -15.42
C ALA A 294 -13.81 7.93 -15.55
N ASP A 295 -14.96 8.52 -15.23
CA ASP A 295 -15.11 9.97 -15.06
C ASP A 295 -14.64 10.42 -13.67
N LEU A 296 -14.80 9.56 -12.65
CA LEU A 296 -14.38 9.77 -11.27
C LEU A 296 -13.88 8.46 -10.66
N LEU A 297 -12.86 8.55 -9.79
CA LEU A 297 -12.61 7.49 -8.80
C LEU A 297 -13.32 7.83 -7.49
N VAL A 298 -14.02 6.87 -6.91
CA VAL A 298 -14.55 6.96 -5.56
C VAL A 298 -13.77 6.01 -4.65
N ALA A 299 -13.10 6.57 -3.63
CA ALA A 299 -12.40 5.83 -2.59
C ALA A 299 -13.03 6.16 -1.24
N ALA A 300 -13.88 5.26 -0.72
CA ALA A 300 -14.67 5.47 0.48
C ALA A 300 -14.26 4.60 1.70
N PRO A 301 -12.96 4.30 1.96
CA PRO A 301 -12.59 3.45 3.07
C PRO A 301 -12.88 4.11 4.42
N TRP A 302 -13.04 3.28 5.46
CA TRP A 302 -13.10 3.76 6.84
C TRP A 302 -11.73 4.11 7.39
N TYR A 303 -10.72 3.47 6.85
CA TYR A 303 -9.31 3.70 7.10
C TYR A 303 -8.48 3.23 5.91
N GLU A 304 -7.50 4.03 5.53
CA GLU A 304 -6.55 3.72 4.46
C GLU A 304 -5.16 4.21 4.86
N PRO A 305 -4.17 3.33 5.06
CA PRO A 305 -2.83 3.72 5.47
C PRO A 305 -2.20 4.75 4.55
N PHE A 306 -2.33 4.55 3.24
CA PHE A 306 -1.70 5.41 2.27
C PHE A 306 -2.63 5.86 1.12
N GLY A 307 -3.35 4.94 0.45
CA GLY A 307 -4.25 5.27 -0.66
C GLY A 307 -3.58 5.17 -2.04
N LEU A 308 -3.09 4.00 -2.40
CA LEU A 308 -2.52 3.76 -3.73
C LEU A 308 -3.55 3.97 -4.84
N THR A 309 -4.79 3.50 -4.67
CA THR A 309 -5.83 3.61 -5.70
C THR A 309 -6.20 5.05 -6.06
N PRO A 310 -6.32 6.02 -5.11
CA PRO A 310 -6.38 7.43 -5.44
C PRO A 310 -5.21 7.93 -6.28
N LEU A 311 -3.98 7.54 -5.95
CA LEU A 311 -2.80 7.96 -6.71
C LEU A 311 -2.77 7.39 -8.12
N GLU A 312 -3.15 6.13 -8.30
CA GLU A 312 -3.25 5.47 -9.60
C GLU A 312 -4.28 6.18 -10.49
N ALA A 313 -5.44 6.54 -9.95
CA ALA A 313 -6.45 7.34 -10.65
C ALA A 313 -5.91 8.73 -11.03
N MET A 314 -5.31 9.42 -10.06
CA MET A 314 -4.71 10.75 -10.27
C MET A 314 -3.65 10.72 -11.37
N ALA A 315 -2.79 9.69 -11.40
CA ALA A 315 -1.78 9.50 -12.43
C ALA A 315 -2.41 9.31 -13.83
N CYS A 316 -3.57 8.63 -13.89
CA CYS A 316 -4.36 8.49 -15.11
C CYS A 316 -5.16 9.74 -15.49
N GLY A 317 -5.09 10.83 -14.71
CA GLY A 317 -5.86 12.06 -14.94
C GLY A 317 -7.33 11.92 -14.55
N VAL A 318 -7.66 11.07 -13.58
CA VAL A 318 -9.02 10.86 -13.07
C VAL A 318 -9.14 11.52 -11.70
N PRO A 319 -10.06 12.47 -11.50
CA PRO A 319 -10.27 13.12 -10.23
C PRO A 319 -10.88 12.16 -9.20
N VAL A 320 -10.62 12.46 -7.92
CA VAL A 320 -10.97 11.56 -6.82
C VAL A 320 -12.03 12.19 -5.92
N VAL A 321 -13.08 11.43 -5.61
CA VAL A 321 -13.92 11.68 -4.44
C VAL A 321 -13.51 10.66 -3.37
N GLY A 322 -12.95 11.13 -2.26
CA GLY A 322 -12.37 10.28 -1.23
C GLY A 322 -12.90 10.55 0.16
N THR A 323 -12.85 9.56 1.04
CA THR A 323 -13.07 9.83 2.47
C THR A 323 -11.85 10.47 3.11
N ALA A 324 -12.08 11.44 4.01
CA ALA A 324 -11.04 12.18 4.71
C ALA A 324 -10.36 11.34 5.80
N VAL A 325 -9.71 10.23 5.43
CA VAL A 325 -9.07 9.28 6.35
C VAL A 325 -7.63 8.95 5.94
N GLY A 326 -6.78 8.70 6.93
CA GLY A 326 -5.42 8.21 6.75
C GLY A 326 -4.65 8.95 5.66
N GLY A 327 -3.95 8.21 4.81
CA GLY A 327 -3.14 8.75 3.73
C GLY A 327 -3.92 9.43 2.60
N ILE A 328 -5.23 9.18 2.46
CA ILE A 328 -6.06 9.89 1.45
C ILE A 328 -6.05 11.41 1.71
N ARG A 329 -6.03 11.83 2.98
CA ARG A 329 -5.92 13.26 3.36
C ARG A 329 -4.61 13.91 2.91
N ASP A 330 -3.57 13.14 2.71
CA ASP A 330 -2.28 13.64 2.22
C ASP A 330 -2.16 13.56 0.70
N THR A 331 -2.75 12.52 0.08
CA THR A 331 -2.68 12.31 -1.37
C THR A 331 -3.63 13.22 -2.13
N VAL A 332 -4.88 13.32 -1.68
CA VAL A 332 -5.91 14.19 -2.28
C VAL A 332 -5.92 15.53 -1.59
N VAL A 333 -5.82 16.61 -2.36
CA VAL A 333 -5.97 17.99 -1.87
C VAL A 333 -7.42 18.40 -2.12
N ASP A 334 -8.17 18.53 -1.02
CA ASP A 334 -9.58 18.91 -1.05
C ASP A 334 -9.81 20.23 -1.81
N GLY A 335 -10.80 20.25 -2.69
CA GLY A 335 -11.11 21.41 -3.51
C GLY A 335 -10.09 21.69 -4.65
N THR A 336 -9.08 20.81 -4.88
CA THR A 336 -8.03 21.05 -5.88
C THR A 336 -7.76 19.82 -6.75
N THR A 337 -7.54 18.64 -6.15
CA THR A 337 -7.27 17.40 -6.89
C THR A 337 -8.40 16.38 -6.74
N GLY A 338 -9.42 16.73 -5.99
CA GLY A 338 -10.58 15.92 -5.67
C GLY A 338 -11.35 16.53 -4.50
N ASP A 339 -12.40 15.86 -4.07
CA ASP A 339 -13.18 16.24 -2.90
C ASP A 339 -13.03 15.19 -1.79
N LEU A 340 -12.94 15.67 -0.54
CA LEU A 340 -12.86 14.84 0.64
C LEU A 340 -14.16 14.93 1.46
N VAL A 341 -14.75 13.78 1.78
CA VAL A 341 -16.00 13.66 2.53
C VAL A 341 -15.80 12.87 3.83
N PRO A 342 -16.71 12.99 4.81
CA PRO A 342 -16.70 12.12 6.00
C PRO A 342 -16.82 10.64 5.61
N ALA A 343 -16.16 9.77 6.37
CA ALA A 343 -16.31 8.32 6.17
C ALA A 343 -17.71 7.85 6.62
N ARG A 344 -18.24 6.83 5.94
CA ARG A 344 -19.55 6.23 6.24
C ARG A 344 -20.73 7.19 6.04
N ASP A 345 -20.58 8.22 5.24
CA ASP A 345 -21.64 9.19 4.91
C ASP A 345 -22.00 9.09 3.42
N PRO A 346 -23.02 8.29 3.06
CA PRO A 346 -23.42 8.13 1.66
C PRO A 346 -24.06 9.40 1.07
N GLN A 347 -24.65 10.27 1.89
CA GLN A 347 -25.26 11.52 1.43
C GLN A 347 -24.18 12.53 1.04
N ALA A 348 -23.17 12.75 1.90
CA ALA A 348 -22.04 13.61 1.57
C ALA A 348 -21.26 13.06 0.34
N LEU A 349 -21.10 11.74 0.26
CA LEU A 349 -20.44 11.09 -0.88
C LEU A 349 -21.21 11.33 -2.18
N ALA A 350 -22.51 11.14 -2.18
CA ALA A 350 -23.39 11.36 -3.35
C ALA A 350 -23.36 12.83 -3.79
N ALA A 351 -23.45 13.77 -2.85
CA ALA A 351 -23.40 15.20 -3.16
C ALA A 351 -22.07 15.60 -3.84
N ALA A 352 -20.94 15.10 -3.34
CA ALA A 352 -19.62 15.35 -3.94
C ALA A 352 -19.51 14.72 -5.34
N ILE A 353 -19.99 13.49 -5.52
CA ILE A 353 -20.03 12.82 -6.83
C ILE A 353 -20.87 13.65 -7.82
N GLN A 354 -22.11 13.98 -7.46
CA GLN A 354 -23.03 14.72 -8.32
C GLN A 354 -22.45 16.09 -8.67
N GLY A 355 -21.90 16.81 -7.69
CA GLY A 355 -21.28 18.13 -7.91
C GLY A 355 -20.12 18.12 -8.90
N LEU A 356 -19.34 17.02 -8.94
CA LEU A 356 -18.28 16.86 -9.95
C LEU A 356 -18.81 16.37 -11.31
N LEU A 357 -19.87 15.58 -11.33
CA LEU A 357 -20.49 15.14 -12.59
C LEU A 357 -21.15 16.31 -13.32
N ASP A 358 -21.78 17.22 -12.58
CA ASP A 358 -22.49 18.39 -13.12
C ASP A 358 -21.53 19.50 -13.57
N ASP A 359 -20.35 19.62 -12.94
CA ASP A 359 -19.35 20.65 -13.26
C ASP A 359 -18.16 20.07 -14.04
N ARG A 360 -18.28 20.07 -15.37
CA ARG A 360 -17.23 19.58 -16.28
C ARG A 360 -15.93 20.40 -16.20
N ILE A 361 -16.02 21.71 -15.90
CA ILE A 361 -14.83 22.58 -15.80
C ILE A 361 -14.05 22.23 -14.55
N ARG A 362 -14.72 22.15 -13.40
CA ARG A 362 -14.12 21.74 -12.14
C ARG A 362 -13.53 20.33 -12.24
N ARG A 363 -14.25 19.38 -12.84
CA ARG A 363 -13.76 18.02 -13.05
C ARG A 363 -12.47 17.97 -13.87
N PHE A 364 -12.41 18.75 -14.96
CA PHE A 364 -11.20 18.87 -15.78
C PHE A 364 -10.05 19.53 -15.03
N ALA A 365 -10.30 20.59 -14.28
CA ALA A 365 -9.29 21.27 -13.45
C ALA A 365 -8.71 20.30 -12.40
N TYR A 366 -9.56 19.55 -11.71
CA TYR A 366 -9.11 18.54 -10.74
C TYR A 366 -8.29 17.44 -11.41
N ALA A 367 -8.72 16.91 -12.55
CA ALA A 367 -7.99 15.90 -13.30
C ALA A 367 -6.56 16.36 -13.64
N THR A 368 -6.43 17.60 -14.10
CA THR A 368 -5.14 18.21 -14.47
C THR A 368 -4.24 18.37 -13.23
N ALA A 369 -4.76 18.96 -12.15
CA ALA A 369 -4.03 19.17 -10.92
C ALA A 369 -3.65 17.84 -10.25
N ALA A 370 -4.55 16.85 -10.27
CA ALA A 370 -4.32 15.51 -9.74
C ALA A 370 -3.17 14.79 -10.44
N ARG A 371 -3.17 14.82 -11.78
CA ARG A 371 -2.10 14.24 -12.60
C ARG A 371 -0.76 14.91 -12.30
N GLU A 372 -0.70 16.23 -12.28
CA GLU A 372 0.54 16.96 -12.02
C GLU A 372 1.07 16.64 -10.61
N ARG A 373 0.19 16.58 -9.62
CA ARG A 373 0.56 16.19 -8.26
C ARG A 373 1.11 14.76 -8.18
N ALA A 374 0.45 13.79 -8.84
CA ALA A 374 0.91 12.41 -8.87
C ALA A 374 2.32 12.33 -9.51
N ARG A 375 2.52 13.00 -10.64
CA ARG A 375 3.78 13.02 -11.37
C ARG A 375 4.94 13.64 -10.58
N THR A 376 4.71 14.76 -9.92
CA THR A 376 5.78 15.54 -9.28
C THR A 376 6.09 15.10 -7.85
N ARG A 377 5.12 14.56 -7.12
CA ARG A 377 5.29 14.25 -5.69
C ARG A 377 5.28 12.77 -5.33
N TYR A 378 4.72 11.93 -6.23
CA TYR A 378 4.42 10.54 -5.92
C TYR A 378 4.96 9.56 -6.96
N SER A 379 5.95 9.93 -7.77
CA SER A 379 6.66 8.94 -8.58
C SER A 379 7.53 8.04 -7.68
N TRP A 380 7.70 6.78 -8.05
CA TRP A 380 8.60 5.88 -7.32
C TRP A 380 10.04 6.37 -7.34
N ALA A 381 10.47 7.06 -8.41
CA ALA A 381 11.79 7.70 -8.47
C ALA A 381 11.97 8.74 -7.37
N ALA A 382 10.99 9.65 -7.18
CA ALA A 382 11.03 10.65 -6.12
C ALA A 382 10.95 10.03 -4.71
N THR A 383 10.21 8.92 -4.56
CA THR A 383 10.17 8.16 -3.30
C THR A 383 11.53 7.51 -3.00
N ALA A 384 12.16 6.88 -4.00
CA ALA A 384 13.48 6.27 -3.88
C ALA A 384 14.55 7.30 -3.51
N GLU A 385 14.57 8.46 -4.18
CA GLU A 385 15.51 9.55 -3.90
C GLU A 385 15.43 10.01 -2.44
N ARG A 386 14.24 10.28 -1.93
CA ARG A 386 14.03 10.66 -0.50
C ARG A 386 14.44 9.57 0.46
N LEU A 387 14.22 8.30 0.12
CA LEU A 387 14.65 7.19 0.96
C LEU A 387 16.16 7.04 0.98
N VAL A 388 16.85 7.28 -0.15
CA VAL A 388 18.32 7.28 -0.21
C VAL A 388 18.91 8.37 0.69
N GLU A 389 18.27 9.55 0.79
CA GLU A 389 18.64 10.58 1.76
C GLU A 389 18.55 10.04 3.20
N VAL A 390 17.41 9.44 3.56
CA VAL A 390 17.18 8.82 4.87
C VAL A 390 18.21 7.72 5.16
N TYR A 391 18.49 6.85 4.19
CA TYR A 391 19.47 5.77 4.35
C TYR A 391 20.89 6.32 4.55
N SER A 392 21.24 7.37 3.83
CA SER A 392 22.55 8.01 3.94
C SER A 392 22.73 8.66 5.30
N GLU A 393 21.69 9.33 5.84
CA GLU A 393 21.72 9.91 7.18
C GLU A 393 21.96 8.84 8.27
N VAL A 394 21.21 7.74 8.26
CA VAL A 394 21.35 6.70 9.30
C VAL A 394 22.65 5.92 9.17
N ALA A 395 23.15 5.71 7.94
CA ALA A 395 24.44 5.07 7.71
C ALA A 395 25.61 5.94 8.18
N ALA A 396 25.53 7.26 8.02
CA ALA A 396 26.57 8.20 8.47
C ALA A 396 26.69 8.23 10.00
N VAL A 397 25.56 8.18 10.72
CA VAL A 397 25.55 8.20 12.21
C VAL A 397 26.24 6.96 12.80
N ARG A 398 26.15 5.80 12.15
CA ARG A 398 26.73 4.54 12.66
C ARG A 398 28.14 4.23 12.18
N ARG A 399 28.68 4.96 11.20
CA ARG A 399 30.10 4.85 10.87
C ARG A 399 30.91 5.43 12.04
N PRO A 400 31.75 4.64 12.74
CA PRO A 400 32.65 5.23 13.74
C PRO A 400 33.49 6.28 13.01
N THR A 401 33.56 7.49 13.58
CA THR A 401 34.47 8.51 13.11
C THR A 401 35.89 7.89 13.12
N ARG A 402 36.44 7.61 11.93
CA ARG A 402 37.86 7.23 11.86
C ARG A 402 38.63 8.39 12.47
N VAL A 403 39.05 8.23 13.72
CA VAL A 403 40.06 9.06 14.28
C VAL A 403 41.29 8.81 13.44
N VAL A 404 41.62 9.77 12.58
CA VAL A 404 42.88 9.81 11.86
C VAL A 404 43.93 10.01 12.96
N ALA A 405 44.68 8.96 13.26
CA ALA A 405 45.86 9.01 14.11
C ALA A 405 47.05 9.59 13.33
#